data_d9a9fbdb6a8bdd2d26d48e55d0c9a1cb
#
_entry.id   d9a9fbdb6a8bdd2d26d48e55d0c9a1cb
#
_cell.length_a   1.000
_cell.length_b   1.000
_cell.length_c   1.000
_cell.angle_alpha   90.00
_cell.angle_beta   90.00
_cell.angle_gamma   90.00
#
_symmetry.space_group_name_H-M   'P 1'
#
loop_
_entity.id
_entity.type
_entity.pdbx_description
1 polymer ?
#
loop_
_entity_poly.entity_id
_entity_poly.type
_entity_poly.pdbx_seq_one_letter_code
_entity_poly.pdbx_strand_id
1 'polypeptide(L)'
;GTARVALREHLTVQGRTILINGGGAFGFSPSRGTLDIRTSVPGEAVVVIAERIIGPTVYLQLPAQERAALGGKKWVEVKGLTSVTSNNESPTETLSLLEGEASDVHRVGTATIGGVATTEYRGNVRLSSAAAHLSPALRTYFKMFTSTLGISSLPVSVWVDGSGRARQVTVGFTIPSTATGAAAGAKIQLAVEFSDYGVPVQVSAPPASEVKQESTSSLLPRS
;
A
#
# COMPACT_ATOMS: atom_id res chain seq x y z
N GLY A 1 -10.92 -7.96 11.91
CA GLY A 1 -10.41 -6.94 12.86
C GLY A 1 -10.33 -5.56 12.22
N THR A 2 -10.02 -4.55 13.05
CA THR A 2 -9.83 -3.15 12.62
C THR A 2 -8.60 -2.57 13.30
N ALA A 3 -7.97 -1.55 12.69
CA ALA A 3 -6.87 -0.79 13.29
C ALA A 3 -6.80 0.63 12.71
N ARG A 4 -6.11 1.53 13.40
CA ARG A 4 -5.55 2.71 12.76
C ARG A 4 -4.30 2.31 11.96
N VAL A 5 -4.17 2.92 10.80
CA VAL A 5 -3.04 2.71 9.89
C VAL A 5 -2.35 4.04 9.67
N ALA A 6 -1.03 4.06 9.78
CA ALA A 6 -0.19 5.17 9.36
C ALA A 6 0.83 4.66 8.35
N LEU A 7 0.93 5.32 7.19
CA LEU A 7 1.84 4.98 6.10
C LEU A 7 2.87 6.09 5.95
N ARG A 8 4.12 5.71 5.80
CA ARG A 8 5.22 6.60 5.44
C ARG A 8 6.04 5.95 4.34
N GLU A 9 6.19 6.64 3.23
CA GLU A 9 7.02 6.18 2.13
C GLU A 9 8.00 7.28 1.71
N HIS A 10 9.24 6.89 1.52
CA HIS A 10 10.31 7.71 0.97
C HIS A 10 10.73 7.10 -0.37
N LEU A 11 10.46 7.82 -1.44
CA LEU A 11 10.88 7.45 -2.78
C LEU A 11 11.97 8.42 -3.23
N THR A 12 13.19 7.94 -3.40
CA THR A 12 14.31 8.74 -3.92
C THR A 12 14.58 8.34 -5.36
N VAL A 13 14.39 9.27 -6.30
CA VAL A 13 14.60 9.08 -7.73
C VAL A 13 15.50 10.21 -8.22
N GLN A 14 16.62 9.88 -8.89
CA GLN A 14 17.55 10.87 -9.46
C GLN A 14 17.97 11.96 -8.46
N GLY A 15 18.20 11.58 -7.21
CA GLY A 15 18.61 12.50 -6.13
C GLY A 15 17.47 13.35 -5.53
N ARG A 16 16.25 13.27 -6.03
CA ARG A 16 15.07 13.93 -5.44
C ARG A 16 14.32 12.93 -4.55
N THR A 17 13.92 13.38 -3.37
CA THR A 17 13.13 12.57 -2.45
C THR A 17 11.68 13.03 -2.45
N ILE A 18 10.78 12.10 -2.75
CA ILE A 18 9.32 12.24 -2.66
C ILE A 18 8.91 11.62 -1.33
N LEU A 19 8.15 12.36 -0.54
CA LEU A 19 7.61 11.90 0.73
C LEU A 19 6.11 11.64 0.55
N ILE A 20 5.68 10.43 0.88
CA ILE A 20 4.27 10.04 0.88
C ILE A 20 3.92 9.64 2.30
N ASN A 21 2.97 10.34 2.89
CA ASN A 21 2.47 10.05 4.23
C ASN A 21 0.97 9.82 4.14
N GLY A 22 0.49 8.82 4.82
CA GLY A 22 -0.94 8.52 4.85
C GLY A 22 -1.38 8.08 6.24
N GLY A 23 -2.66 8.20 6.49
CA GLY A 23 -3.23 7.71 7.75
C GLY A 23 -4.74 7.61 7.70
N GLY A 24 -5.28 6.73 8.53
CA GLY A 24 -6.71 6.51 8.61
C GLY A 24 -7.09 5.34 9.50
N ALA A 25 -8.30 4.84 9.32
CA ALA A 25 -8.80 3.66 10.01
C ALA A 25 -9.21 2.60 8.98
N PHE A 26 -8.82 1.37 9.24
CA PHE A 26 -9.03 0.27 8.32
C PHE A 26 -9.61 -0.97 9.02
N GLY A 27 -10.61 -1.60 8.38
CA GLY A 27 -11.14 -2.92 8.72
C GLY A 27 -10.67 -3.93 7.68
N PHE A 28 -10.17 -5.07 8.14
CA PHE A 28 -9.52 -6.05 7.27
C PHE A 28 -10.49 -7.05 6.66
N SER A 29 -11.52 -7.43 7.39
CA SER A 29 -12.51 -8.41 6.92
C SER A 29 -13.92 -8.01 7.37
N PRO A 30 -14.82 -7.58 6.44
CA PRO A 30 -14.52 -7.22 5.05
C PRO A 30 -13.66 -5.95 4.98
N SER A 31 -12.89 -5.82 3.91
CA SER A 31 -12.04 -4.66 3.68
C SER A 31 -12.87 -3.38 3.61
N ARG A 32 -12.58 -2.43 4.51
CA ARG A 32 -13.24 -1.12 4.54
C ARG A 32 -12.36 -0.12 5.27
N GLY A 33 -12.34 1.11 4.82
CA GLY A 33 -11.52 2.12 5.50
C GLY A 33 -11.52 3.46 4.79
N THR A 34 -10.89 4.40 5.47
CA THR A 34 -10.56 5.71 4.92
C THR A 34 -9.08 5.95 5.12
N LEU A 35 -8.41 6.49 4.11
CA LEU A 35 -7.02 6.91 4.16
C LEU A 35 -6.90 8.30 3.56
N ASP A 36 -6.17 9.19 4.21
CA ASP A 36 -5.71 10.45 3.65
C ASP A 36 -4.24 10.32 3.31
N ILE A 37 -3.90 10.46 2.03
CA ILE A 37 -2.54 10.34 1.51
C ILE A 37 -2.05 11.72 1.09
N ARG A 38 -0.87 12.11 1.58
CA ARG A 38 -0.18 13.36 1.27
C ARG A 38 1.12 13.06 0.56
N THR A 39 1.26 13.56 -0.65
CA THR A 39 2.50 13.47 -1.42
C THR A 39 3.18 14.84 -1.44
N SER A 40 4.44 14.86 -1.05
CA SER A 40 5.28 16.06 -1.00
C SER A 40 6.52 15.86 -1.87
N VAL A 41 6.69 16.72 -2.84
CA VAL A 41 7.87 16.81 -3.72
C VAL A 41 8.57 18.15 -3.44
N PRO A 42 9.89 18.18 -3.22
CA PRO A 42 10.60 19.44 -2.98
C PRO A 42 10.37 20.45 -4.10
N GLY A 43 9.88 21.65 -3.72
CA GLY A 43 9.57 22.74 -4.66
C GLY A 43 8.20 22.66 -5.33
N GLU A 44 7.37 21.69 -4.98
CA GLU A 44 6.02 21.51 -5.53
C GLU A 44 4.94 21.64 -4.43
N ALA A 45 3.71 21.92 -4.84
CA ALA A 45 2.58 21.94 -3.91
C ALA A 45 2.29 20.53 -3.39
N VAL A 46 1.93 20.41 -2.12
CA VAL A 46 1.52 19.13 -1.53
C VAL A 46 0.22 18.67 -2.16
N VAL A 47 0.21 17.44 -2.66
CA VAL A 47 -0.99 16.79 -3.19
C VAL A 47 -1.63 15.96 -2.08
N VAL A 48 -2.93 16.10 -1.89
CA VAL A 48 -3.71 15.31 -0.92
C VAL A 48 -4.79 14.54 -1.66
N ILE A 49 -4.80 13.22 -1.45
CA ILE A 49 -5.81 12.30 -1.98
C ILE A 49 -6.48 11.62 -0.79
N ALA A 50 -7.81 11.73 -0.70
CA ALA A 50 -8.58 10.96 0.25
C ALA A 50 -9.09 9.68 -0.42
N GLU A 51 -8.91 8.56 0.26
CA GLU A 51 -9.37 7.26 -0.20
C GLU A 51 -10.50 6.74 0.68
N ARG A 52 -11.47 6.08 0.06
CA ARG A 52 -12.47 5.25 0.73
C ARG A 52 -12.44 3.86 0.12
N ILE A 53 -12.31 2.86 0.97
CA ILE A 53 -12.23 1.46 0.57
C ILE A 53 -13.48 0.74 1.08
N ILE A 54 -14.24 0.09 0.19
CA ILE A 54 -15.46 -0.64 0.52
C ILE A 54 -15.47 -1.95 -0.26
N GLY A 55 -15.07 -3.03 0.40
CA GLY A 55 -14.85 -4.31 -0.27
C GLY A 55 -13.84 -4.19 -1.41
N PRO A 56 -14.18 -4.64 -2.64
CA PRO A 56 -13.29 -4.59 -3.79
C PRO A 56 -13.27 -3.22 -4.51
N THR A 57 -13.94 -2.22 -3.95
CA THR A 57 -14.09 -0.89 -4.58
C THR A 57 -13.27 0.15 -3.81
N VAL A 58 -12.46 0.89 -4.54
CA VAL A 58 -11.71 2.06 -4.03
C VAL A 58 -12.27 3.32 -4.67
N TYR A 59 -12.57 4.31 -3.83
CA TYR A 59 -12.93 5.66 -4.25
C TYR A 59 -11.77 6.60 -3.93
N LEU A 60 -11.25 7.29 -4.94
CA LEU A 60 -10.18 8.27 -4.82
C LEU A 60 -10.75 9.67 -5.00
N GLN A 61 -10.59 10.55 -4.02
CA GLN A 61 -10.93 11.96 -4.14
C GLN A 61 -9.74 12.73 -4.70
N LEU A 62 -9.85 13.12 -5.96
CA LEU A 62 -8.78 13.85 -6.62
C LEU A 62 -8.76 15.35 -6.25
N PRO A 63 -7.58 15.98 -6.30
CA PRO A 63 -7.41 17.43 -6.14
C PRO A 63 -8.30 18.22 -7.08
N ALA A 64 -8.64 19.45 -6.68
CA ALA A 64 -9.60 20.28 -7.42
C ALA A 64 -9.18 20.55 -8.88
N GLN A 65 -7.87 20.72 -9.12
CA GLN A 65 -7.31 20.95 -10.44
C GLN A 65 -7.46 19.77 -11.41
N GLU A 66 -7.60 18.55 -10.91
CA GLU A 66 -7.74 17.35 -11.73
C GLU A 66 -9.20 17.02 -12.07
N ARG A 67 -10.16 17.66 -11.40
CA ARG A 67 -11.60 17.40 -11.58
C ARG A 67 -12.11 17.73 -12.98
N ALA A 68 -11.52 18.71 -13.64
CA ALA A 68 -11.90 19.08 -15.01
C ALA A 68 -11.72 17.89 -15.97
N ALA A 69 -10.62 17.15 -15.87
CA ALA A 69 -10.37 15.94 -16.65
C ALA A 69 -11.39 14.81 -16.35
N LEU A 70 -12.05 14.87 -15.20
CA LEU A 70 -13.07 13.92 -14.76
C LEU A 70 -14.50 14.39 -15.08
N GLY A 71 -14.67 15.42 -15.91
CA GLY A 71 -15.99 16.00 -16.17
C GLY A 71 -16.62 16.65 -14.95
N GLY A 72 -15.80 17.26 -14.09
CA GLY A 72 -16.23 17.94 -12.86
C GLY A 72 -16.51 17.03 -11.66
N LYS A 73 -16.33 15.72 -11.81
CA LYS A 73 -16.55 14.76 -10.71
C LYS A 73 -15.44 14.88 -9.67
N LYS A 74 -15.78 14.68 -8.40
CA LYS A 74 -14.83 14.77 -7.28
C LYS A 74 -14.13 13.45 -7.01
N TRP A 75 -14.79 12.33 -7.32
CA TRP A 75 -14.35 10.99 -6.99
C TRP A 75 -14.18 10.14 -8.24
N VAL A 76 -13.16 9.30 -8.22
CA VAL A 76 -12.99 8.20 -9.17
C VAL A 76 -13.28 6.90 -8.44
N GLU A 77 -14.19 6.10 -8.98
CA GLU A 77 -14.44 4.74 -8.53
C GLU A 77 -13.60 3.77 -9.36
N VAL A 78 -12.81 2.95 -8.69
CA VAL A 78 -12.02 1.89 -9.29
C VAL A 78 -12.45 0.57 -8.71
N LYS A 79 -12.97 -0.33 -9.56
CA LYS A 79 -13.39 -1.68 -9.17
C LYS A 79 -12.29 -2.68 -9.45
N GLY A 80 -12.17 -3.69 -8.57
CA GLY A 80 -11.20 -4.77 -8.72
C GLY A 80 -9.76 -4.37 -8.35
N LEU A 81 -9.55 -3.17 -7.81
CA LEU A 81 -8.40 -2.91 -6.99
C LEU A 81 -8.63 -3.66 -5.66
N THR A 82 -8.29 -4.92 -5.66
CA THR A 82 -7.98 -5.54 -4.37
C THR A 82 -6.73 -4.81 -3.89
N SER A 83 -6.89 -3.96 -2.86
CA SER A 83 -5.71 -3.42 -2.18
C SER A 83 -4.81 -4.59 -1.80
N VAL A 84 -3.51 -4.39 -1.74
CA VAL A 84 -2.55 -5.40 -1.28
C VAL A 84 -2.93 -5.91 0.13
N THR A 85 -3.80 -5.18 0.83
CA THR A 85 -4.41 -5.49 2.13
C THR A 85 -5.80 -6.13 2.05
N SER A 86 -6.41 -6.33 0.86
CA SER A 86 -7.82 -6.72 0.72
C SER A 86 -8.07 -8.22 0.55
N ASN A 87 -7.08 -9.06 0.73
CA ASN A 87 -7.30 -10.50 0.84
C ASN A 87 -7.75 -10.84 2.27
N ASN A 88 -8.91 -10.35 2.71
CA ASN A 88 -9.64 -10.77 3.92
C ASN A 88 -8.79 -11.01 5.21
N GLU A 89 -7.55 -10.57 5.22
CA GLU A 89 -6.57 -10.99 6.19
C GLU A 89 -6.28 -9.86 7.18
N SER A 90 -6.38 -10.19 8.44
CA SER A 90 -5.88 -9.34 9.50
C SER A 90 -4.36 -9.17 9.35
N PRO A 91 -3.73 -8.13 9.92
CA PRO A 91 -2.27 -8.04 9.94
C PRO A 91 -1.59 -9.31 10.48
N THR A 92 -2.28 -10.08 11.31
CA THR A 92 -1.84 -11.38 11.84
C THR A 92 -1.89 -12.47 10.75
N GLU A 93 -2.91 -12.45 9.91
CA GLU A 93 -3.03 -13.37 8.76
C GLU A 93 -2.05 -12.98 7.64
N THR A 94 -1.77 -11.69 7.47
CA THR A 94 -0.66 -11.23 6.60
C THR A 94 0.69 -11.79 7.07
N LEU A 95 0.90 -11.92 8.38
CA LEU A 95 2.09 -12.58 8.92
C LEU A 95 2.12 -14.07 8.57
N SER A 96 0.98 -14.76 8.65
CA SER A 96 0.89 -16.19 8.27
C SER A 96 1.14 -16.41 6.78
N LEU A 97 0.73 -15.47 5.91
CA LEU A 97 1.09 -15.47 4.49
C LEU A 97 2.59 -15.24 4.30
N LEU A 98 3.16 -14.31 5.05
CA LEU A 98 4.60 -14.08 5.03
C LEU A 98 5.37 -15.32 5.49
N GLU A 99 4.88 -16.08 6.48
CA GLU A 99 5.47 -17.36 6.89
C GLU A 99 5.46 -18.41 5.78
N GLY A 100 4.39 -18.46 4.94
CA GLY A 100 4.30 -19.38 3.80
C GLY A 100 5.06 -18.92 2.54
N GLU A 101 5.23 -17.64 2.35
CA GLU A 101 5.75 -17.03 1.13
C GLU A 101 7.09 -16.33 1.29
N ALA A 102 7.46 -15.97 2.52
CA ALA A 102 8.76 -15.43 2.82
C ALA A 102 9.79 -16.55 3.02
N SER A 103 10.96 -16.39 2.42
CA SER A 103 12.14 -17.21 2.72
C SER A 103 12.99 -16.52 3.79
N ASP A 104 13.77 -17.32 4.51
CA ASP A 104 14.77 -16.86 5.46
C ASP A 104 14.20 -16.00 6.61
N VAL A 105 12.98 -16.31 7.05
CA VAL A 105 12.39 -15.60 8.19
C VAL A 105 13.16 -15.90 9.47
N HIS A 106 13.66 -14.87 10.09
CA HIS A 106 14.41 -14.98 11.35
C HIS A 106 14.11 -13.82 12.29
N ARG A 107 14.23 -14.08 13.57
CA ARG A 107 14.15 -13.06 14.61
C ARG A 107 15.41 -12.19 14.59
N VAL A 108 15.23 -10.87 14.56
CA VAL A 108 16.35 -9.91 14.56
C VAL A 108 16.60 -9.35 15.96
N GLY A 109 15.54 -8.96 16.68
CA GLY A 109 15.67 -8.32 17.97
C GLY A 109 14.34 -7.88 18.54
N THR A 110 14.39 -6.91 19.45
CA THR A 110 13.22 -6.28 20.06
C THR A 110 13.28 -4.78 19.88
N ALA A 111 12.11 -4.16 19.75
CA ALA A 111 11.97 -2.70 19.65
C ALA A 111 10.67 -2.26 20.32
N THR A 112 10.52 -0.95 20.53
CA THR A 112 9.27 -0.36 20.98
C THR A 112 8.65 0.42 19.82
N ILE A 113 7.47 0.00 19.38
CA ILE A 113 6.72 0.66 18.29
C ILE A 113 5.44 1.24 18.87
N GLY A 114 5.27 2.56 18.74
CA GLY A 114 4.09 3.25 19.30
C GLY A 114 3.91 3.04 20.81
N GLY A 115 5.01 2.91 21.58
CA GLY A 115 4.96 2.64 23.02
C GLY A 115 4.74 1.16 23.38
N VAL A 116 4.63 0.25 22.42
CA VAL A 116 4.38 -1.18 22.63
C VAL A 116 5.68 -1.97 22.37
N ALA A 117 6.03 -2.86 23.30
CA ALA A 117 7.16 -3.78 23.12
C ALA A 117 6.85 -4.79 22.01
N THR A 118 7.80 -4.97 21.10
CA THR A 118 7.67 -5.82 19.92
C THR A 118 8.91 -6.66 19.67
N THR A 119 8.73 -7.75 18.94
CA THR A 119 9.82 -8.54 18.35
C THR A 119 9.89 -8.27 16.86
N GLU A 120 11.07 -7.97 16.34
CA GLU A 120 11.33 -7.83 14.92
C GLU A 120 11.63 -9.19 14.29
N TYR A 121 10.93 -9.48 13.21
CA TYR A 121 11.21 -10.58 12.29
C TYR A 121 11.55 -10.01 10.91
N ARG A 122 12.51 -10.60 10.24
CA ARG A 122 12.94 -10.22 8.89
C ARG A 122 12.92 -11.42 7.97
N GLY A 123 12.56 -11.18 6.71
CA GLY A 123 12.54 -12.19 5.66
C GLY A 123 12.47 -11.57 4.27
N ASN A 124 12.46 -12.41 3.24
CA ASN A 124 12.34 -11.98 1.85
C ASN A 124 11.05 -12.55 1.25
N VAL A 125 10.16 -11.67 0.78
CA VAL A 125 8.91 -12.07 0.11
C VAL A 125 9.16 -12.22 -1.38
N ARG A 126 8.89 -13.41 -1.93
CA ARG A 126 8.94 -13.66 -3.37
C ARG A 126 7.74 -13.01 -4.06
N LEU A 127 8.03 -12.15 -5.03
CA LEU A 127 6.98 -11.40 -5.74
C LEU A 127 6.10 -12.30 -6.62
N SER A 128 6.63 -13.42 -7.10
CA SER A 128 5.83 -14.41 -7.84
C SER A 128 4.75 -15.05 -6.98
N SER A 129 5.04 -15.32 -5.71
CA SER A 129 4.07 -15.86 -4.76
C SER A 129 3.02 -14.81 -4.40
N ALA A 130 3.44 -13.59 -4.06
CA ALA A 130 2.53 -12.48 -3.81
C ALA A 130 1.57 -12.24 -4.98
N ALA A 131 2.06 -12.36 -6.24
CA ALA A 131 1.23 -12.23 -7.44
C ALA A 131 0.15 -13.31 -7.55
N ALA A 132 0.31 -14.48 -6.95
CA ALA A 132 -0.67 -15.57 -7.05
C ALA A 132 -2.03 -15.19 -6.44
N HIS A 133 -2.05 -14.31 -5.44
CA HIS A 133 -3.25 -13.83 -4.75
C HIS A 133 -3.94 -12.66 -5.46
N LEU A 134 -3.34 -12.10 -6.51
CA LEU A 134 -3.93 -11.01 -7.29
C LEU A 134 -4.95 -11.53 -8.31
N SER A 135 -5.92 -10.68 -8.68
CA SER A 135 -6.80 -10.95 -9.81
C SER A 135 -5.99 -11.17 -11.11
N PRO A 136 -6.48 -11.92 -12.11
CA PRO A 136 -5.71 -12.22 -13.33
C PRO A 136 -5.16 -10.98 -14.03
N ALA A 137 -5.95 -9.90 -14.12
CA ALA A 137 -5.54 -8.64 -14.74
C ALA A 137 -4.40 -7.96 -13.96
N LEU A 138 -4.55 -7.84 -12.63
CA LEU A 138 -3.52 -7.27 -11.77
C LEU A 138 -2.27 -8.14 -11.72
N ARG A 139 -2.41 -9.46 -11.77
CA ARG A 139 -1.28 -10.39 -11.82
C ARG A 139 -0.40 -10.18 -13.05
N THR A 140 -1.03 -10.01 -14.21
CA THR A 140 -0.31 -9.74 -15.46
C THR A 140 0.45 -8.42 -15.38
N TYR A 141 -0.22 -7.36 -14.92
CA TYR A 141 0.40 -6.06 -14.71
C TYR A 141 1.56 -6.14 -13.70
N PHE A 142 1.33 -6.77 -12.55
CA PHE A 142 2.34 -6.93 -11.51
C PHE A 142 3.58 -7.69 -12.00
N LYS A 143 3.38 -8.77 -12.74
CA LYS A 143 4.49 -9.52 -13.36
C LYS A 143 5.26 -8.68 -14.36
N MET A 144 4.57 -7.94 -15.22
CA MET A 144 5.22 -7.03 -16.18
C MET A 144 6.02 -5.95 -15.44
N PHE A 145 5.43 -5.32 -14.42
CA PHE A 145 6.07 -4.30 -13.61
C PHE A 145 7.32 -4.82 -12.90
N THR A 146 7.24 -5.96 -12.22
CA THR A 146 8.38 -6.56 -11.50
C THR A 146 9.48 -7.01 -12.45
N SER A 147 9.14 -7.55 -13.63
CA SER A 147 10.14 -7.92 -14.63
C SER A 147 10.85 -6.70 -15.24
N THR A 148 10.11 -5.61 -15.50
CA THR A 148 10.69 -4.36 -15.99
C THR A 148 11.64 -3.74 -14.96
N LEU A 149 11.31 -3.84 -13.68
CA LEU A 149 12.17 -3.35 -12.60
C LEU A 149 13.31 -4.30 -12.24
N GLY A 150 13.30 -5.54 -12.74
CA GLY A 150 14.30 -6.54 -12.40
C GLY A 150 14.28 -7.01 -10.94
N ILE A 151 13.09 -6.97 -10.29
CA ILE A 151 12.91 -7.30 -8.88
C ILE A 151 12.16 -8.63 -8.77
N SER A 152 12.73 -9.61 -8.08
CA SER A 152 12.12 -10.92 -7.86
C SER A 152 11.64 -11.15 -6.42
N SER A 153 12.22 -10.42 -5.46
CA SER A 153 11.87 -10.50 -4.04
C SER A 153 12.03 -9.15 -3.37
N LEU A 154 11.34 -8.96 -2.25
CA LEU A 154 11.42 -7.77 -1.41
C LEU A 154 11.83 -8.15 0.01
N PRO A 155 12.83 -7.49 0.60
CA PRO A 155 13.12 -7.61 2.02
C PRO A 155 12.01 -6.95 2.83
N VAL A 156 11.49 -7.67 3.81
CA VAL A 156 10.41 -7.22 4.69
C VAL A 156 10.83 -7.39 6.13
N SER A 157 10.61 -6.37 6.96
CA SER A 157 10.66 -6.50 8.41
C SER A 157 9.27 -6.29 9.00
N VAL A 158 8.93 -7.11 9.98
CA VAL A 158 7.66 -7.03 10.70
C VAL A 158 7.92 -6.99 12.20
N TRP A 159 7.30 -6.06 12.89
CA TRP A 159 7.34 -5.94 14.34
C TRP A 159 6.03 -6.44 14.93
N VAL A 160 6.11 -7.46 15.77
CA VAL A 160 4.97 -8.17 16.34
C VAL A 160 4.94 -7.98 17.85
N ASP A 161 3.78 -7.61 18.41
CA ASP A 161 3.60 -7.47 19.85
C ASP A 161 3.41 -8.82 20.57
N GLY A 162 3.40 -8.80 21.90
CA GLY A 162 3.22 -10.01 22.72
C GLY A 162 1.86 -10.72 22.53
N SER A 163 0.90 -10.10 21.82
CA SER A 163 -0.38 -10.70 21.45
C SER A 163 -0.39 -11.27 20.02
N GLY A 164 0.76 -11.31 19.35
CA GLY A 164 0.88 -11.76 17.96
C GLY A 164 0.37 -10.77 16.92
N ARG A 165 0.16 -9.49 17.26
CA ARG A 165 -0.33 -8.48 16.33
C ARG A 165 0.83 -7.69 15.72
N ALA A 166 0.79 -7.48 14.41
CA ALA A 166 1.74 -6.61 13.73
C ALA A 166 1.58 -5.17 14.22
N ARG A 167 2.66 -4.52 14.61
CA ARG A 167 2.70 -3.10 14.98
C ARG A 167 3.31 -2.23 13.89
N GLN A 168 4.25 -2.81 13.14
CA GLN A 168 4.85 -2.15 12.00
C GLN A 168 5.27 -3.19 10.96
N VAL A 169 5.18 -2.81 9.70
CA VAL A 169 5.77 -3.52 8.55
C VAL A 169 6.62 -2.54 7.79
N THR A 170 7.84 -2.91 7.43
CA THR A 170 8.69 -2.10 6.56
C THR A 170 9.16 -2.90 5.36
N VAL A 171 9.25 -2.19 4.23
CA VAL A 171 9.84 -2.70 2.99
C VAL A 171 10.83 -1.65 2.51
N GLY A 172 12.06 -2.07 2.23
CA GLY A 172 13.07 -1.16 1.71
C GLY A 172 13.90 -1.84 0.62
N PHE A 173 13.94 -1.26 -0.57
CA PHE A 173 14.71 -1.80 -1.68
C PHE A 173 15.18 -0.70 -2.63
N THR A 174 16.15 -1.05 -3.46
CA THR A 174 16.64 -0.20 -4.55
C THR A 174 16.32 -0.88 -5.87
N ILE A 175 15.71 -0.17 -6.79
CA ILE A 175 15.49 -0.65 -8.15
C ILE A 175 16.87 -0.76 -8.82
N PRO A 176 17.22 -1.91 -9.41
CA PRO A 176 18.51 -2.07 -10.08
C PRO A 176 18.76 -0.96 -11.12
N SER A 177 19.98 -0.49 -11.22
CA SER A 177 20.38 0.49 -12.24
C SER A 177 20.30 -0.06 -13.67
N THR A 178 20.20 -1.36 -13.81
CA THR A 178 19.96 -2.08 -15.07
C THR A 178 18.50 -2.07 -15.51
N ALA A 179 17.57 -1.64 -14.63
CA ALA A 179 16.17 -1.46 -15.00
C ALA A 179 16.04 -0.36 -16.07
N THR A 180 15.02 -0.48 -16.90
CA THR A 180 14.74 0.53 -17.93
C THR A 180 13.85 1.65 -17.40
N GLY A 181 14.06 2.86 -17.91
CA GLY A 181 13.24 4.03 -17.61
C GLY A 181 13.72 4.86 -16.41
N ALA A 182 12.92 5.84 -16.05
CA ALA A 182 13.25 6.86 -15.04
C ALA A 182 13.37 6.31 -13.61
N ALA A 183 12.90 5.08 -13.36
CA ALA A 183 12.93 4.45 -12.05
C ALA A 183 14.26 3.73 -11.73
N ALA A 184 15.17 3.59 -12.69
CA ALA A 184 16.46 2.93 -12.49
C ALA A 184 17.25 3.61 -11.35
N GLY A 185 17.74 2.81 -10.40
CA GLY A 185 18.46 3.31 -9.23
C GLY A 185 17.58 3.98 -8.15
N ALA A 186 16.26 4.01 -8.33
CA ALA A 186 15.36 4.57 -7.32
C ALA A 186 15.42 3.76 -6.02
N LYS A 187 15.40 4.46 -4.88
CA LYS A 187 15.31 3.86 -3.55
C LYS A 187 13.92 4.04 -3.00
N ILE A 188 13.33 2.95 -2.52
CA ILE A 188 12.00 2.94 -1.93
C ILE A 188 12.13 2.46 -0.49
N GLN A 189 11.55 3.20 0.44
CA GLN A 189 11.43 2.84 1.84
C GLN A 189 9.99 3.08 2.27
N LEU A 190 9.28 2.02 2.58
CA LEU A 190 7.90 2.03 3.02
C LEU A 190 7.84 1.55 4.47
N ALA A 191 7.09 2.26 5.31
CA ALA A 191 6.71 1.83 6.64
C ALA A 191 5.19 1.96 6.80
N VAL A 192 4.56 0.92 7.30
CA VAL A 192 3.14 0.90 7.67
C VAL A 192 3.06 0.55 9.15
N GLU A 193 2.47 1.44 9.95
CA GLU A 193 2.25 1.24 11.38
C GLU A 193 0.78 0.93 11.65
N PHE A 194 0.52 0.04 12.62
CA PHE A 194 -0.81 -0.36 13.08
C PHE A 194 -0.96 -0.04 14.56
N SER A 195 -1.99 0.73 14.90
CA SER A 195 -2.33 1.09 16.27
C SER A 195 -3.83 0.96 16.51
N ASP A 196 -4.26 1.20 17.75
CA ASP A 196 -5.68 1.27 18.13
C ASP A 196 -6.50 0.11 17.56
N TYR A 197 -6.02 -1.12 17.71
CA TYR A 197 -6.76 -2.30 17.29
C TYR A 197 -8.15 -2.34 17.91
N GLY A 198 -9.16 -2.63 17.09
CA GLY A 198 -10.56 -2.61 17.51
C GLY A 198 -11.26 -1.26 17.28
N VAL A 199 -10.58 -0.25 16.74
CA VAL A 199 -11.18 1.06 16.45
C VAL A 199 -12.40 0.91 15.54
N PRO A 200 -13.52 1.64 15.81
CA PRO A 200 -14.66 1.64 14.90
C PRO A 200 -14.30 2.20 13.52
N VAL A 201 -14.67 1.49 12.46
CA VAL A 201 -14.47 1.92 11.07
C VAL A 201 -15.83 2.12 10.43
N GLN A 202 -16.15 3.37 10.12
CA GLN A 202 -17.35 3.74 9.40
C GLN A 202 -16.94 4.39 8.09
N VAL A 203 -17.40 3.83 6.98
CA VAL A 203 -17.12 4.34 5.64
C VAL A 203 -18.37 4.14 4.78
N SER A 204 -18.71 5.15 3.99
CA SER A 204 -19.79 5.10 3.02
C SER A 204 -19.31 5.53 1.65
N ALA A 205 -19.92 4.99 0.61
CA ALA A 205 -19.62 5.40 -0.76
C ALA A 205 -19.91 6.90 -0.94
N PRO A 206 -19.15 7.61 -1.76
CA PRO A 206 -19.49 8.97 -2.15
C PRO A 206 -20.82 9.03 -2.90
N PRO A 207 -21.49 10.19 -2.94
CA PRO A 207 -22.70 10.36 -3.73
C PRO A 207 -22.45 9.98 -5.20
N ALA A 208 -23.29 9.16 -5.81
CA ALA A 208 -23.12 8.67 -7.18
C ALA A 208 -23.00 9.81 -8.21
N SER A 209 -23.66 10.95 -7.95
CA SER A 209 -23.57 12.16 -8.79
C SER A 209 -22.16 12.76 -8.83
N GLU A 210 -21.31 12.50 -7.83
CA GLU A 210 -19.95 13.02 -7.72
C GLU A 210 -18.89 12.00 -8.16
N VAL A 211 -19.28 10.81 -8.60
CA VAL A 211 -18.38 9.70 -8.92
C VAL A 211 -18.26 9.51 -10.42
N LYS A 212 -17.04 9.41 -10.92
CA LYS A 212 -16.71 8.87 -12.25
C LYS A 212 -16.27 7.43 -12.09
N GLN A 213 -16.92 6.54 -12.81
CA GLN A 213 -16.51 5.13 -12.85
C GLN A 213 -15.37 4.94 -13.85
N GLU A 214 -14.30 4.32 -13.41
CA GLU A 214 -13.16 3.94 -14.24
C GLU A 214 -12.90 2.44 -14.08
N SER A 215 -12.46 1.81 -15.17
CA SER A 215 -12.00 0.42 -15.11
C SER A 215 -10.51 0.40 -14.74
N THR A 216 -10.04 -0.69 -14.12
CA THR A 216 -8.60 -0.89 -13.87
C THR A 216 -7.76 -0.79 -15.14
N SER A 217 -8.31 -1.13 -16.30
CA SER A 217 -7.64 -1.00 -17.59
C SER A 217 -7.40 0.44 -18.04
N SER A 218 -8.19 1.41 -17.57
CA SER A 218 -8.00 2.83 -17.90
C SER A 218 -6.91 3.51 -17.08
N LEU A 219 -6.50 2.90 -15.97
CA LEU A 219 -5.42 3.38 -15.10
C LEU A 219 -4.05 2.85 -15.53
N LEU A 220 -4.01 1.91 -16.47
CA LEU A 220 -2.76 1.38 -17.00
C LEU A 220 -2.16 2.37 -18.00
N PRO A 221 -0.84 2.63 -17.96
CA PRO A 221 -0.18 3.42 -18.99
C PRO A 221 -0.47 2.78 -20.36
N ARG A 222 -0.96 3.59 -21.29
CA ARG A 222 -1.13 3.16 -22.68
C ARG A 222 0.27 2.99 -23.26
N SER A 223 0.53 1.78 -23.76
CA SER A 223 1.75 1.41 -24.48
C SER A 223 1.94 2.26 -25.75
#